data_50dc5eeecbd825f5f2c8fd3298960bef
#
_entry.id   50dc5eeecbd825f5f2c8fd3298960bef
#
_cell.length_a   1.000
_cell.length_b   1.000
_cell.length_c   1.000
_cell.angle_alpha   90.00
_cell.angle_beta   90.00
_cell.angle_gamma   90.00
#
_symmetry.space_group_name_H-M   'P 1'
#
loop_
_entity.id
_entity.type
_entity.pdbx_description
1 polymer ?
#
loop_
_entity_poly.entity_id
_entity_poly.type
_entity_poly.pdbx_seq_one_letter_code
_entity_poly.pdbx_strand_id
1 'polypeptide(L)'
;IYTKYGLFVDKTVSFISPACASKQKTASKNDIIMAVTSENIEDVCKCIVWLGDGEVAVSGHSAIIRHSQNPKYLAYYFHSRMFFDQKRKLAHGTKVIEVTPDKLASVKIPLPPIEVQREIVRILDNFTELTAELTAGLTARKKQYEYYRDKLLAYNYDVELFTISDIAETSIGLATSV
;
A
#
# COMPACT_ATOMS: atom_id res chain seq x y z
N ILE A 1 9.79 -0.56 -2.43
CA ILE A 1 8.99 -0.54 -3.66
C ILE A 1 7.51 -0.35 -3.31
N TYR A 2 6.93 -1.20 -2.47
CA TYR A 2 5.49 -1.24 -2.17
C TYR A 2 4.93 -0.04 -1.39
N THR A 3 5.77 0.78 -0.78
CA THR A 3 5.36 2.00 -0.07
C THR A 3 5.23 3.21 -0.99
N LYS A 4 5.80 3.15 -2.21
CA LYS A 4 5.80 4.27 -3.17
C LYS A 4 4.81 4.09 -4.33
N TYR A 5 4.38 2.84 -4.57
CA TYR A 5 3.51 2.51 -5.69
C TYR A 5 2.12 2.14 -5.20
N GLY A 6 1.12 2.50 -5.97
CA GLY A 6 -0.22 1.93 -5.83
C GLY A 6 -0.25 0.45 -6.26
N LEU A 7 -1.45 -0.13 -6.26
CA LEU A 7 -1.65 -1.53 -6.67
C LEU A 7 -1.36 -1.76 -8.17
N PHE A 8 -1.52 -0.75 -9.00
CA PHE A 8 -1.34 -0.77 -10.46
C PHE A 8 -0.25 0.23 -10.85
N VAL A 9 0.76 -0.22 -11.59
CA VAL A 9 1.97 0.55 -11.87
C VAL A 9 2.31 0.47 -13.35
N ASP A 10 2.45 1.61 -14.00
CA ASP A 10 2.83 1.74 -15.41
C ASP A 10 4.21 2.38 -15.63
N LYS A 11 4.80 2.97 -14.57
CA LYS A 11 6.09 3.65 -14.62
C LYS A 11 6.94 3.31 -13.41
N THR A 12 8.25 3.26 -13.60
CA THR A 12 9.24 3.09 -12.53
C THR A 12 9.75 4.44 -12.04
N VAL A 13 10.05 4.53 -10.74
CA VAL A 13 10.66 5.73 -10.11
C VAL A 13 12.17 5.62 -9.98
N SER A 14 12.74 4.46 -10.25
CA SER A 14 14.18 4.22 -10.16
C SER A 14 14.64 3.33 -11.30
N PHE A 15 15.90 3.50 -11.68
CA PHE A 15 16.52 2.79 -12.79
C PHE A 15 17.81 2.13 -12.33
N ILE A 16 18.19 1.05 -12.97
CA ILE A 16 19.47 0.35 -12.79
C ILE A 16 20.23 0.34 -14.10
N SER A 17 21.54 0.10 -14.05
CA SER A 17 22.34 0.01 -15.28
C SER A 17 21.91 -1.20 -16.13
N PRO A 18 22.07 -1.15 -17.46
CA PRO A 18 21.78 -2.29 -18.34
C PRO A 18 22.52 -3.57 -17.95
N ALA A 19 23.76 -3.45 -17.49
CA ALA A 19 24.56 -4.57 -17.02
C ALA A 19 24.00 -5.23 -15.72
N CYS A 20 23.31 -4.45 -14.86
CA CYS A 20 22.61 -4.99 -13.73
C CYS A 20 21.25 -5.59 -14.15
N ALA A 21 20.55 -4.92 -15.05
CA ALA A 21 19.24 -5.36 -15.53
C ALA A 21 19.32 -6.73 -16.23
N SER A 22 20.37 -6.98 -17.03
CA SER A 22 20.57 -8.25 -17.74
C SER A 22 20.75 -9.46 -16.82
N LYS A 23 21.07 -9.23 -15.53
CA LYS A 23 21.22 -10.29 -14.50
C LYS A 23 19.94 -10.50 -13.70
N GLN A 24 18.93 -9.66 -13.88
CA GLN A 24 17.67 -9.73 -13.15
C GLN A 24 16.61 -10.44 -13.97
N LYS A 25 15.63 -11.04 -13.27
CA LYS A 25 14.39 -11.47 -13.91
C LYS A 25 13.58 -10.23 -14.31
N THR A 26 12.87 -10.32 -15.43
CA THR A 26 12.01 -9.24 -15.92
C THR A 26 10.55 -9.63 -15.85
N ALA A 27 9.69 -8.68 -15.50
CA ALA A 27 8.26 -8.78 -15.59
C ALA A 27 7.76 -7.99 -16.81
N SER A 28 6.80 -8.56 -17.51
CA SER A 28 6.17 -7.98 -18.69
C SER A 28 4.79 -7.42 -18.31
N LYS A 29 4.17 -6.70 -19.25
CA LYS A 29 2.82 -6.14 -19.06
C LYS A 29 1.82 -7.20 -18.59
N ASN A 30 1.05 -6.85 -17.57
CA ASN A 30 0.08 -7.69 -16.86
C ASN A 30 0.68 -8.74 -15.91
N ASP A 31 1.98 -8.86 -15.80
CA ASP A 31 2.58 -9.69 -14.75
C ASP A 31 2.34 -9.08 -13.36
N ILE A 32 2.19 -9.95 -12.38
CA ILE A 32 2.11 -9.55 -10.97
C ILE A 32 3.48 -9.72 -10.34
N ILE A 33 3.97 -8.67 -9.70
CA ILE A 33 5.24 -8.67 -8.96
C ILE A 33 4.89 -8.69 -7.47
N MET A 34 5.30 -9.75 -6.77
CA MET A 34 4.94 -9.99 -5.38
C MET A 34 6.18 -10.07 -4.48
N ALA A 35 6.21 -9.35 -3.38
CA ALA A 35 7.29 -9.44 -2.39
C ALA A 35 7.20 -10.77 -1.63
N VAL A 36 8.21 -11.62 -1.75
CA VAL A 36 8.23 -12.92 -1.06
C VAL A 36 8.91 -12.87 0.29
N THR A 37 9.54 -11.76 0.66
CA THR A 37 10.15 -11.50 1.97
C THR A 37 9.70 -10.17 2.55
N SER A 38 9.53 -10.07 3.86
CA SER A 38 9.22 -8.84 4.58
C SER A 38 9.62 -8.94 6.06
N GLU A 39 9.56 -7.83 6.79
CA GLU A 39 9.78 -7.80 8.25
C GLU A 39 8.54 -8.22 9.04
N ASN A 40 7.37 -8.23 8.41
CA ASN A 40 6.11 -8.57 9.05
C ASN A 40 5.18 -9.37 8.12
N ILE A 41 4.15 -10.00 8.72
CA ILE A 41 3.20 -10.85 8.01
C ILE A 41 2.23 -10.05 7.14
N GLU A 42 1.97 -8.81 7.48
CA GLU A 42 1.08 -7.91 6.75
C GLU A 42 1.65 -7.57 5.38
N ASP A 43 2.96 -7.36 5.31
CA ASP A 43 3.67 -6.86 4.13
C ASP A 43 4.20 -7.98 3.22
N VAL A 44 4.51 -9.17 3.77
CA VAL A 44 4.89 -10.30 2.91
C VAL A 44 3.75 -10.63 1.95
N CYS A 45 4.08 -11.00 0.73
CA CYS A 45 3.14 -11.23 -0.38
C CYS A 45 2.31 -10.00 -0.81
N LYS A 46 2.67 -8.77 -0.41
CA LYS A 46 2.16 -7.59 -1.09
C LYS A 46 2.60 -7.60 -2.55
N CYS A 47 1.71 -7.23 -3.44
CA CYS A 47 1.96 -7.30 -4.87
C CYS A 47 1.55 -6.00 -5.58
N ILE A 48 2.10 -5.83 -6.77
CA ILE A 48 1.69 -4.83 -7.75
C ILE A 48 1.46 -5.52 -9.10
N VAL A 49 0.63 -4.93 -9.95
CA VAL A 49 0.50 -5.29 -11.36
C VAL A 49 1.35 -4.34 -12.18
N TRP A 50 2.19 -4.89 -13.05
CA TRP A 50 2.91 -4.08 -14.03
C TRP A 50 2.03 -3.84 -15.26
N LEU A 51 1.70 -2.59 -15.53
CA LEU A 51 0.87 -2.16 -16.66
C LEU A 51 1.66 -1.39 -17.75
N GLY A 52 2.96 -1.15 -17.53
CA GLY A 52 3.83 -0.48 -18.51
C GLY A 52 4.03 -1.32 -19.78
N ASP A 53 4.35 -0.64 -20.88
CA ASP A 53 4.50 -1.30 -22.19
C ASP A 53 5.86 -2.01 -22.37
N GLY A 54 6.84 -1.74 -21.50
CA GLY A 54 8.15 -2.38 -21.51
C GLY A 54 8.32 -3.41 -20.40
N GLU A 55 9.42 -4.15 -20.47
CA GLU A 55 9.84 -5.03 -19.38
C GLU A 55 10.46 -4.22 -18.23
N VAL A 56 10.24 -4.70 -17.01
CA VAL A 56 10.80 -4.12 -15.79
C VAL A 56 11.64 -5.15 -15.05
N ALA A 57 12.85 -4.76 -14.63
CA ALA A 57 13.72 -5.61 -13.83
C ALA A 57 13.18 -5.76 -12.39
N VAL A 58 13.17 -6.98 -11.88
CA VAL A 58 12.59 -7.33 -10.57
C VAL A 58 13.67 -7.88 -9.65
N SER A 59 13.67 -7.44 -8.38
CA SER A 59 14.66 -7.88 -7.39
C SER A 59 14.50 -9.36 -7.02
N GLY A 60 15.58 -9.97 -6.52
CA GLY A 60 15.58 -11.38 -6.07
C GLY A 60 14.64 -11.68 -4.91
N HIS A 61 14.16 -10.65 -4.18
CA HIS A 61 13.18 -10.77 -3.08
C HIS A 61 11.73 -10.70 -3.55
N SER A 62 11.50 -10.80 -4.85
CA SER A 62 10.16 -10.76 -5.43
C SER A 62 9.94 -11.96 -6.37
N ALA A 63 8.71 -12.47 -6.34
CA ALA A 63 8.22 -13.44 -7.33
C ALA A 63 7.50 -12.70 -8.46
N ILE A 64 7.62 -13.23 -9.68
CA ILE A 64 6.86 -12.80 -10.84
C ILE A 64 5.81 -13.86 -11.11
N ILE A 65 4.54 -13.46 -11.12
CA ILE A 65 3.41 -14.36 -11.40
C ILE A 65 2.90 -14.02 -12.80
N ARG A 66 3.12 -14.93 -13.75
CA ARG A 66 2.61 -14.87 -15.11
C ARG A 66 1.33 -15.67 -15.20
N HIS A 67 0.30 -15.09 -15.84
CA HIS A 67 -1.03 -15.69 -15.90
C HIS A 67 -1.80 -15.23 -17.14
N SER A 68 -2.92 -15.89 -17.42
CA SER A 68 -3.86 -15.53 -18.50
C SER A 68 -5.18 -14.92 -17.99
N GLN A 69 -5.27 -14.64 -16.68
CA GLN A 69 -6.47 -14.10 -16.03
C GLN A 69 -6.48 -12.58 -16.06
N ASN A 70 -7.56 -11.94 -15.56
CA ASN A 70 -7.57 -10.49 -15.39
C ASN A 70 -6.54 -10.10 -14.30
N PRO A 71 -5.51 -9.29 -14.61
CA PRO A 71 -4.44 -8.96 -13.67
C PRO A 71 -4.94 -8.15 -12.47
N LYS A 72 -5.89 -7.24 -12.66
CA LYS A 72 -6.48 -6.45 -11.60
C LYS A 72 -7.31 -7.32 -10.64
N TYR A 73 -8.06 -8.30 -11.18
CA TYR A 73 -8.81 -9.26 -10.37
C TYR A 73 -7.90 -10.03 -9.43
N LEU A 74 -6.80 -10.58 -9.94
CA LEU A 74 -5.84 -11.31 -9.13
C LEU A 74 -5.18 -10.40 -8.08
N ALA A 75 -4.83 -9.17 -8.44
CA ALA A 75 -4.26 -8.21 -7.51
C ALA A 75 -5.23 -7.88 -6.37
N TYR A 76 -6.49 -7.62 -6.66
CA TYR A 76 -7.51 -7.42 -5.62
C TYR A 76 -7.67 -8.66 -4.73
N TYR A 77 -7.65 -9.85 -5.32
CA TYR A 77 -7.69 -11.08 -4.53
C TYR A 77 -6.48 -11.20 -3.59
N PHE A 78 -5.26 -10.92 -4.05
CA PHE A 78 -4.05 -10.95 -3.23
C PHE A 78 -4.03 -9.88 -2.12
N HIS A 79 -4.91 -8.90 -2.15
CA HIS A 79 -5.13 -7.92 -1.08
C HIS A 79 -6.34 -8.26 -0.20
N SER A 80 -7.02 -9.37 -0.45
CA SER A 80 -8.20 -9.78 0.30
C SER A 80 -7.86 -10.50 1.61
N ARG A 81 -8.83 -10.54 2.52
CA ARG A 81 -8.75 -11.32 3.75
C ARG A 81 -8.57 -12.83 3.46
N MET A 82 -9.23 -13.33 2.42
CA MET A 82 -9.14 -14.75 2.03
C MET A 82 -7.71 -15.17 1.68
N PHE A 83 -6.99 -14.31 0.95
CA PHE A 83 -5.57 -14.55 0.67
C PHE A 83 -4.71 -14.40 1.92
N PHE A 84 -4.97 -13.38 2.75
CA PHE A 84 -4.25 -13.17 3.99
C PHE A 84 -4.28 -14.40 4.90
N ASP A 85 -5.44 -15.03 5.07
CA ASP A 85 -5.60 -16.21 5.91
C ASP A 85 -4.87 -17.44 5.37
N GLN A 86 -4.66 -17.53 4.05
CA GLN A 86 -3.84 -18.57 3.42
C GLN A 86 -2.34 -18.25 3.60
N LYS A 87 -1.89 -17.04 3.22
CA LYS A 87 -0.47 -16.66 3.27
C LYS A 87 0.09 -16.77 4.70
N ARG A 88 -0.70 -16.41 5.71
CA ARG A 88 -0.28 -16.50 7.12
C ARG A 88 0.12 -17.92 7.54
N LYS A 89 -0.51 -18.94 6.96
CA LYS A 89 -0.18 -20.37 7.24
C LYS A 89 1.06 -20.84 6.49
N LEU A 90 1.42 -20.17 5.41
CA LEU A 90 2.55 -20.52 4.54
C LEU A 90 3.83 -19.77 4.93
N ALA A 91 3.68 -18.62 5.59
CA ALA A 91 4.78 -17.76 6.00
C ALA A 91 5.62 -18.43 7.10
N HIS A 92 6.93 -18.20 7.05
CA HIS A 92 7.89 -18.69 8.03
C HIS A 92 9.01 -17.67 8.23
N GLY A 93 9.77 -17.84 9.32
CA GLY A 93 10.82 -16.91 9.72
C GLY A 93 10.44 -16.10 10.96
N THR A 94 11.43 -15.50 11.62
CA THR A 94 11.26 -14.71 12.86
C THR A 94 11.64 -13.25 12.69
N LYS A 95 12.80 -12.98 12.11
CA LYS A 95 13.25 -11.60 11.81
C LYS A 95 12.88 -11.18 10.39
N VAL A 96 12.96 -12.11 9.46
CA VAL A 96 12.52 -11.94 8.08
C VAL A 96 11.45 -13.01 7.85
N ILE A 97 10.26 -12.55 7.51
CA ILE A 97 9.14 -13.41 7.15
C ILE A 97 9.22 -13.70 5.66
N GLU A 98 9.14 -14.96 5.30
CA GLU A 98 9.24 -15.42 3.91
C GLU A 98 8.08 -16.36 3.55
N VAL A 99 7.62 -16.25 2.31
CA VAL A 99 6.77 -17.22 1.63
C VAL A 99 7.47 -17.66 0.36
N THR A 100 7.97 -18.89 0.34
CA THR A 100 8.70 -19.43 -0.84
C THR A 100 7.77 -19.53 -2.05
N PRO A 101 8.30 -19.43 -3.28
CA PRO A 101 7.51 -19.59 -4.51
C PRO A 101 6.71 -20.90 -4.55
N ASP A 102 7.28 -22.02 -4.09
CA ASP A 102 6.60 -23.32 -4.06
C ASP A 102 5.39 -23.30 -3.11
N LYS A 103 5.53 -22.68 -1.93
CA LYS A 103 4.41 -22.49 -1.01
C LYS A 103 3.37 -21.54 -1.59
N LEU A 104 3.81 -20.46 -2.24
CA LEU A 104 2.90 -19.54 -2.91
C LEU A 104 2.09 -20.23 -4.01
N ALA A 105 2.70 -21.16 -4.76
CA ALA A 105 2.03 -21.95 -5.79
C ALA A 105 0.90 -22.85 -5.24
N SER A 106 0.90 -23.16 -3.94
CA SER A 106 -0.17 -23.95 -3.29
C SER A 106 -1.42 -23.14 -2.92
N VAL A 107 -1.40 -21.81 -3.06
CA VAL A 107 -2.53 -20.94 -2.75
C VAL A 107 -3.70 -21.20 -3.70
N LYS A 108 -4.87 -21.37 -3.13
CA LYS A 108 -6.11 -21.56 -3.89
C LYS A 108 -6.79 -20.23 -4.17
N ILE A 109 -7.04 -19.96 -5.45
CA ILE A 109 -7.66 -18.74 -5.93
C ILE A 109 -9.00 -19.09 -6.59
N PRO A 110 -10.12 -18.46 -6.20
CA PRO A 110 -11.37 -18.59 -6.94
C PRO A 110 -11.21 -17.93 -8.33
N LEU A 111 -11.54 -18.64 -9.39
CA LEU A 111 -11.40 -18.17 -10.77
C LEU A 111 -12.75 -18.25 -11.48
N PRO A 112 -13.64 -17.26 -11.31
CA PRO A 112 -14.87 -17.18 -12.12
C PRO A 112 -14.53 -16.89 -13.59
N PRO A 113 -15.50 -17.03 -14.50
CA PRO A 113 -15.33 -16.65 -15.90
C PRO A 113 -14.77 -15.23 -16.05
N ILE A 114 -14.02 -14.98 -17.12
CA ILE A 114 -13.28 -13.72 -17.31
C ILE A 114 -14.21 -12.49 -17.34
N GLU A 115 -15.43 -12.64 -17.81
CA GLU A 115 -16.45 -11.59 -17.82
C GLU A 115 -16.85 -11.18 -16.40
N VAL A 116 -16.99 -12.16 -15.50
CA VAL A 116 -17.28 -11.93 -14.08
C VAL A 116 -16.09 -11.28 -13.39
N GLN A 117 -14.85 -11.70 -13.70
CA GLN A 117 -13.65 -11.04 -13.18
C GLN A 117 -13.61 -9.56 -13.59
N ARG A 118 -13.95 -9.23 -14.84
CA ARG A 118 -14.00 -7.84 -15.32
C ARG A 118 -15.03 -7.01 -14.58
N GLU A 119 -16.22 -7.57 -14.34
CA GLU A 119 -17.28 -6.86 -13.61
C GLU A 119 -16.89 -6.61 -12.15
N ILE A 120 -16.29 -7.60 -11.47
CA ILE A 120 -15.76 -7.42 -10.11
C ILE A 120 -14.72 -6.28 -10.10
N VAL A 121 -13.79 -6.28 -11.05
CA VAL A 121 -12.77 -5.24 -11.18
C VAL A 121 -13.41 -3.87 -11.37
N ARG A 122 -14.41 -3.74 -12.27
CA ARG A 122 -15.11 -2.48 -12.51
C ARG A 122 -15.72 -1.90 -11.23
N ILE A 123 -16.34 -2.75 -10.42
CA ILE A 123 -16.93 -2.33 -9.13
C ILE A 123 -15.84 -1.89 -8.16
N LEU A 124 -14.75 -2.66 -8.02
CA LEU A 124 -13.67 -2.35 -7.09
C LEU A 124 -12.86 -1.12 -7.50
N ASP A 125 -12.64 -0.92 -8.80
CA ASP A 125 -12.00 0.29 -9.34
C ASP A 125 -12.83 1.55 -8.97
N ASN A 126 -14.16 1.52 -9.13
CA ASN A 126 -15.04 2.62 -8.75
C ASN A 126 -14.94 2.96 -7.25
N PHE A 127 -14.93 1.94 -6.38
CA PHE A 127 -14.74 2.18 -4.93
C PHE A 127 -13.37 2.75 -4.61
N THR A 128 -12.33 2.32 -5.31
CA THR A 128 -10.97 2.82 -5.12
C THR A 128 -10.87 4.30 -5.51
N GLU A 129 -11.45 4.67 -6.65
CA GLU A 129 -11.51 6.06 -7.12
C GLU A 129 -12.28 6.95 -6.14
N LEU A 130 -13.48 6.55 -5.73
CA LEU A 130 -14.29 7.29 -4.76
C LEU A 130 -13.54 7.47 -3.43
N THR A 131 -12.84 6.44 -2.94
CA THR A 131 -12.05 6.52 -1.73
C THR A 131 -10.90 7.52 -1.87
N ALA A 132 -10.23 7.56 -3.02
CA ALA A 132 -9.17 8.51 -3.30
C ALA A 132 -9.68 9.97 -3.32
N GLU A 133 -10.83 10.23 -3.95
CA GLU A 133 -11.49 11.54 -3.97
C GLU A 133 -11.87 12.02 -2.57
N LEU A 134 -12.49 11.15 -1.77
CA LEU A 134 -12.87 11.47 -0.38
C LEU A 134 -11.64 11.77 0.48
N THR A 135 -10.55 11.02 0.30
CA THR A 135 -9.29 11.23 1.04
C THR A 135 -8.63 12.56 0.64
N ALA A 136 -8.63 12.89 -0.65
CA ALA A 136 -8.13 14.18 -1.14
C ALA A 136 -8.98 15.35 -0.59
N GLY A 137 -10.30 15.20 -0.59
CA GLY A 137 -11.23 16.18 -0.01
C GLY A 137 -10.97 16.40 1.49
N LEU A 138 -10.79 15.33 2.27
CA LEU A 138 -10.47 15.41 3.70
C LEU A 138 -9.14 16.13 3.94
N THR A 139 -8.12 15.82 3.14
CA THR A 139 -6.80 16.46 3.24
C THR A 139 -6.88 17.96 2.95
N ALA A 140 -7.64 18.35 1.93
CA ALA A 140 -7.86 19.76 1.60
C ALA A 140 -8.60 20.49 2.75
N ARG A 141 -9.62 19.86 3.34
CA ARG A 141 -10.35 20.42 4.49
C ARG A 141 -9.48 20.58 5.74
N LYS A 142 -8.61 19.62 6.02
CA LYS A 142 -7.64 19.75 7.12
C LYS A 142 -6.70 20.94 6.93
N LYS A 143 -6.12 21.10 5.73
CA LYS A 143 -5.28 22.27 5.40
C LYS A 143 -6.03 23.58 5.53
N GLN A 144 -7.29 23.63 5.08
CA GLN A 144 -8.14 24.80 5.21
C GLN A 144 -8.40 25.14 6.68
N TYR A 145 -8.71 24.12 7.51
CA TYR A 145 -8.90 24.31 8.95
C TYR A 145 -7.63 24.85 9.62
N GLU A 146 -6.46 24.24 9.36
CA GLU A 146 -5.18 24.69 9.90
C GLU A 146 -4.89 26.15 9.52
N TYR A 147 -5.08 26.50 8.26
CA TYR A 147 -4.92 27.88 7.79
C TYR A 147 -5.81 28.87 8.54
N TYR A 148 -7.12 28.59 8.62
CA TYR A 148 -8.04 29.50 9.32
C TYR A 148 -7.82 29.50 10.83
N ARG A 149 -7.54 28.38 11.46
CA ARG A 149 -7.17 28.30 12.87
C ARG A 149 -6.01 29.24 13.16
N ASP A 150 -4.91 29.07 12.42
CA ASP A 150 -3.70 29.85 12.65
C ASP A 150 -3.91 31.33 12.34
N LYS A 151 -4.67 31.65 11.28
CA LYS A 151 -5.04 33.01 10.94
C LYS A 151 -5.94 33.69 11.98
N LEU A 152 -6.91 32.97 12.52
CA LEU A 152 -7.86 33.52 13.52
C LEU A 152 -7.24 33.64 14.90
N LEU A 153 -6.25 32.78 15.22
CA LEU A 153 -5.51 32.82 16.47
C LEU A 153 -4.20 33.65 16.38
N ALA A 154 -3.87 34.17 15.21
CA ALA A 154 -2.76 35.11 15.05
C ALA A 154 -3.18 36.46 15.65
N TYR A 155 -2.45 36.92 16.65
CA TYR A 155 -2.73 38.16 17.34
C TYR A 155 -2.27 39.35 16.51
N ASN A 156 -3.12 40.39 16.40
CA ASN A 156 -2.68 41.74 16.10
C ASN A 156 -2.14 42.36 17.41
N TYR A 157 -1.25 43.34 17.28
CA TYR A 157 -0.44 43.90 18.38
C TYR A 157 -1.23 44.55 19.54
N ASP A 158 -2.57 44.61 19.45
CA ASP A 158 -3.42 45.24 20.45
C ASP A 158 -4.08 44.27 21.46
N VAL A 159 -3.71 42.99 21.45
CA VAL A 159 -4.25 42.00 22.38
C VAL A 159 -3.24 41.71 23.51
N GLU A 160 -3.68 41.89 24.75
CA GLU A 160 -2.88 41.56 25.92
C GLU A 160 -2.65 40.05 26.02
N LEU A 161 -1.39 39.67 26.26
CA LEU A 161 -1.00 38.27 26.39
C LEU A 161 -0.92 37.88 27.86
N PHE A 162 -1.59 36.81 28.22
CA PHE A 162 -1.57 36.22 29.54
C PHE A 162 -0.80 34.89 29.52
N THR A 163 -0.15 34.55 30.63
CA THR A 163 0.42 33.22 30.80
C THR A 163 -0.67 32.21 31.14
N ILE A 164 -0.40 30.94 30.93
CA ILE A 164 -1.37 29.88 31.33
C ILE A 164 -1.66 29.96 32.83
N SER A 165 -0.67 30.28 33.65
CA SER A 165 -0.82 30.44 35.10
C SER A 165 -1.71 31.63 35.51
N ASP A 166 -1.88 32.62 34.65
CA ASP A 166 -2.77 33.76 34.91
C ASP A 166 -4.25 33.41 34.70
N ILE A 167 -4.52 32.40 33.89
CA ILE A 167 -5.89 32.06 33.45
C ILE A 167 -6.35 30.64 33.87
N ALA A 168 -5.42 29.76 34.33
CA ALA A 168 -5.75 28.40 34.71
C ALA A 168 -4.75 27.80 35.71
N GLU A 169 -5.21 26.93 36.57
CA GLU A 169 -4.36 26.07 37.39
C GLU A 169 -3.90 24.86 36.56
N THR A 170 -2.60 24.54 36.63
CA THR A 170 -2.05 23.37 35.95
C THR A 170 -1.61 22.31 36.95
N SER A 171 -2.05 21.08 36.75
CA SER A 171 -1.59 19.92 37.52
C SER A 171 -1.24 18.76 36.60
N ILE A 172 -0.24 17.98 37.01
CA ILE A 172 0.13 16.74 36.30
C ILE A 172 -0.62 15.59 36.97
N GLY A 173 -1.38 14.82 36.18
CA GLY A 173 -2.01 13.59 36.66
C GLY A 173 -0.97 12.58 37.11
N LEU A 174 -1.14 12.02 38.32
CA LEU A 174 -0.32 10.89 38.78
C LEU A 174 -0.61 9.67 37.88
N ALA A 175 0.42 9.11 37.26
CA ALA A 175 0.33 7.82 36.63
C ALA A 175 0.03 6.76 37.71
N THR A 176 -1.19 6.27 37.78
CA THR A 176 -1.49 5.06 38.55
C THR A 176 -0.85 3.88 37.82
N SER A 177 0.28 3.38 38.35
CA SER A 177 0.78 2.05 37.99
C SER A 177 -0.24 1.03 38.46
N VAL A 178 -0.88 0.36 37.50
CA VAL A 178 -1.64 -0.87 37.70
C VAL A 178 -0.70 -2.06 37.53
#